data_9860cb3a9ce9960fc6127dfdf5ec78ea
#
_entry.id   9860cb3a9ce9960fc6127dfdf5ec78ea
#
_cell.length_a   1.000
_cell.length_b   1.000
_cell.length_c   1.000
_cell.angle_alpha   90.00
_cell.angle_beta   90.00
_cell.angle_gamma   90.00
#
_symmetry.space_group_name_H-M   'P 1'
#
loop_
_entity.id
_entity.type
_entity.pdbx_description
1 polymer ?
#
loop_
_entity_poly.entity_id
_entity_poly.type
_entity_poly.pdbx_seq_one_letter_code
_entity_poly.pdbx_strand_id
1 'polypeptide(L)'
;KKAEGKQQLEAYYTKNSGMVLDVTNIAGISLQPTKDAETYSDYYPFFEHQFKMLQYFLFGSRNTVTSQIGTRGMLISVFDVLKKESMTEADVFTHVNATQLCNQAEESVTEALRMRYEQAEAHLSAEPFKYVHGKALLQTIHFLDKSGAHATVENIARSYVCRLEQYYDILAEVKQALDI
;
A
#
# COMPACT_ATOMS: atom_id res chain seq x y z
N LYS A 1 16.01 -12.37 7.33
CA LYS A 1 16.77 -11.09 7.45
C LYS A 1 18.03 -11.32 8.27
N LYS A 2 19.17 -10.65 7.93
CA LYS A 2 20.37 -10.67 8.78
C LYS A 2 20.04 -9.99 10.11
N ALA A 3 20.60 -10.49 11.22
CA ALA A 3 20.32 -9.96 12.56
C ALA A 3 20.53 -8.44 12.67
N GLU A 4 21.58 -7.92 12.08
CA GLU A 4 21.87 -6.49 12.01
C GLU A 4 20.76 -5.68 11.33
N GLY A 5 20.24 -6.16 10.18
CA GLY A 5 19.13 -5.49 9.51
C GLY A 5 17.83 -5.52 10.30
N LYS A 6 17.59 -6.57 11.08
CA LYS A 6 16.43 -6.62 11.99
C LYS A 6 16.57 -5.55 13.09
N GLN A 7 17.72 -5.44 13.71
CA GLN A 7 17.99 -4.43 14.75
C GLN A 7 17.83 -2.99 14.21
N GLN A 8 18.29 -2.72 12.99
CA GLN A 8 18.09 -1.39 12.37
C GLN A 8 16.62 -1.07 12.15
N LEU A 9 15.82 -2.04 11.69
CA LEU A 9 14.38 -1.87 11.50
C LEU A 9 13.64 -1.65 12.82
N GLU A 10 13.99 -2.39 13.87
CA GLU A 10 13.42 -2.23 15.20
C GLU A 10 13.77 -0.87 15.82
N ALA A 11 15.01 -0.41 15.62
CA ALA A 11 15.43 0.93 16.05
C ALA A 11 14.69 2.04 15.29
N TYR A 12 14.48 1.85 13.98
CA TYR A 12 13.69 2.79 13.16
C TYR A 12 12.23 2.84 13.63
N TYR A 13 11.61 1.68 13.89
CA TYR A 13 10.26 1.61 14.45
C TYR A 13 10.18 2.36 15.77
N THR A 14 11.10 2.10 16.72
CA THR A 14 11.10 2.72 18.03
C THR A 14 11.11 4.25 17.94
N LYS A 15 11.89 4.79 17.00
CA LYS A 15 11.96 6.23 16.74
C LYS A 15 10.69 6.79 16.09
N ASN A 16 9.98 6.00 15.28
CA ASN A 16 8.86 6.43 14.44
C ASN A 16 7.53 5.73 14.80
N SER A 17 7.42 5.15 15.99
CA SER A 17 6.28 4.29 16.38
C SER A 17 4.92 4.96 16.24
N GLY A 18 4.80 6.24 16.59
CA GLY A 18 3.58 7.01 16.42
C GLY A 18 3.17 7.15 14.95
N MET A 19 4.14 7.40 14.05
CA MET A 19 3.88 7.50 12.62
C MET A 19 3.53 6.14 12.01
N VAL A 20 4.23 5.06 12.40
CA VAL A 20 3.89 3.70 11.96
C VAL A 20 2.47 3.34 12.38
N LEU A 21 2.11 3.65 13.64
CA LEU A 21 0.77 3.41 14.16
C LEU A 21 -0.29 4.16 13.36
N ASP A 22 -0.06 5.43 13.03
CA ASP A 22 -0.99 6.23 12.24
C ASP A 22 -1.11 5.72 10.80
N VAL A 23 -0.01 5.51 10.10
CA VAL A 23 0.00 5.05 8.70
C VAL A 23 -0.61 3.64 8.56
N THR A 24 -0.50 2.79 9.56
CA THR A 24 -1.06 1.43 9.52
C THR A 24 -2.50 1.32 10.06
N ASN A 25 -3.09 2.42 10.53
CA ASN A 25 -4.45 2.45 11.06
C ASN A 25 -5.48 2.71 9.95
N ILE A 26 -5.82 1.69 9.18
CA ILE A 26 -6.78 1.78 8.07
C ILE A 26 -8.21 1.65 8.61
N ALA A 27 -9.02 2.69 8.44
CA ALA A 27 -10.41 2.72 8.88
C ALA A 27 -11.35 1.95 7.92
N GLY A 28 -12.45 1.44 8.46
CA GLY A 28 -13.50 0.75 7.69
C GLY A 28 -13.29 -0.74 7.50
N ILE A 29 -12.17 -1.26 7.96
CA ILE A 29 -11.85 -2.69 7.92
C ILE A 29 -11.28 -3.12 9.27
N SER A 30 -11.63 -4.32 9.74
CA SER A 30 -11.15 -4.84 11.04
C SER A 30 -9.71 -5.35 10.93
N LEU A 31 -8.78 -4.42 10.87
CA LEU A 31 -7.34 -4.69 10.87
C LEU A 31 -6.69 -4.04 12.09
N GLN A 32 -5.65 -4.67 12.60
CA GLN A 32 -4.87 -4.08 13.69
C GLN A 32 -3.72 -3.27 13.10
N PRO A 33 -3.49 -2.05 13.57
CA PRO A 33 -2.28 -1.31 13.22
C PRO A 33 -1.04 -1.99 13.80
N THR A 34 0.11 -1.76 13.19
CA THR A 34 1.39 -2.32 13.63
C THR A 34 1.80 -1.66 14.95
N LYS A 35 1.83 -2.44 16.05
CA LYS A 35 1.98 -1.93 17.42
C LYS A 35 3.34 -2.20 18.07
N ASP A 36 4.18 -3.03 17.45
CA ASP A 36 5.45 -3.43 18.01
C ASP A 36 6.55 -3.54 16.95
N ALA A 37 7.80 -3.43 17.42
CA ALA A 37 8.99 -3.42 16.58
C ALA A 37 9.26 -4.78 15.90
N GLU A 38 8.90 -5.87 16.55
CA GLU A 38 9.09 -7.23 16.02
C GLU A 38 8.18 -7.45 14.82
N THR A 39 6.89 -7.19 14.96
CA THR A 39 5.91 -7.25 13.85
C THR A 39 6.35 -6.34 12.70
N TYR A 40 6.74 -5.09 12.99
CA TYR A 40 7.23 -4.17 11.97
C TYR A 40 8.43 -4.75 11.21
N SER A 41 9.43 -5.24 11.93
CA SER A 41 10.66 -5.75 11.31
C SER A 41 10.44 -7.05 10.54
N ASP A 42 9.52 -7.90 10.98
CA ASP A 42 9.25 -9.20 10.35
C ASP A 42 8.50 -9.05 9.01
N TYR A 43 7.60 -8.09 8.91
CA TYR A 43 6.83 -7.84 7.69
C TYR A 43 7.52 -6.90 6.70
N TYR A 44 8.50 -6.08 7.13
CA TYR A 44 9.19 -5.13 6.25
C TYR A 44 9.69 -5.78 4.94
N PRO A 45 9.55 -5.15 3.76
CA PRO A 45 9.09 -3.78 3.49
C PRO A 45 7.57 -3.58 3.45
N PHE A 46 6.81 -4.60 3.72
CA PHE A 46 5.35 -4.53 3.87
C PHE A 46 4.96 -4.13 5.30
N PHE A 47 3.69 -3.78 5.47
CA PHE A 47 3.01 -3.79 6.75
C PHE A 47 2.12 -5.03 6.86
N GLU A 48 1.94 -5.56 8.07
CA GLU A 48 1.15 -6.77 8.30
C GLU A 48 -0.26 -6.70 7.68
N HIS A 49 -0.96 -5.57 7.86
CA HIS A 49 -2.32 -5.39 7.36
C HIS A 49 -2.44 -5.50 5.83
N GLN A 50 -1.38 -5.18 5.08
CA GLN A 50 -1.38 -5.24 3.62
C GLN A 50 -1.58 -6.66 3.08
N PHE A 51 -1.13 -7.68 3.81
CA PHE A 51 -1.36 -9.08 3.41
C PHE A 51 -2.85 -9.43 3.46
N LYS A 52 -3.55 -8.96 4.49
CA LYS A 52 -5.00 -9.17 4.60
C LYS A 52 -5.76 -8.38 3.54
N MET A 53 -5.36 -7.15 3.30
CA MET A 53 -5.95 -6.33 2.23
C MET A 53 -5.70 -6.93 0.85
N LEU A 54 -4.49 -7.38 0.56
CA LEU A 54 -4.16 -8.07 -0.69
C LEU A 54 -4.98 -9.34 -0.87
N GLN A 55 -5.19 -10.10 0.21
CA GLN A 55 -6.06 -11.26 0.20
C GLN A 55 -7.49 -10.89 -0.22
N TYR A 56 -8.06 -9.83 0.38
CA TYR A 56 -9.41 -9.36 0.03
C TYR A 56 -9.46 -8.81 -1.39
N PHE A 57 -8.44 -8.09 -1.81
CA PHE A 57 -8.32 -7.57 -3.17
C PHE A 57 -8.35 -8.67 -4.23
N LEU A 58 -7.56 -9.74 -4.03
CA LEU A 58 -7.44 -10.84 -4.99
C LEU A 58 -8.65 -11.80 -5.00
N PHE A 59 -9.27 -12.04 -3.83
CA PHE A 59 -10.24 -13.12 -3.68
C PHE A 59 -11.61 -12.66 -3.15
N GLY A 60 -11.78 -11.38 -2.89
CA GLY A 60 -12.96 -10.83 -2.25
C GLY A 60 -13.02 -11.14 -0.74
N SER A 61 -13.99 -10.53 -0.06
CA SER A 61 -14.18 -10.67 1.40
C SER A 61 -14.70 -12.06 1.83
N ARG A 62 -15.01 -12.95 0.89
CA ARG A 62 -15.55 -14.28 1.19
C ARG A 62 -14.40 -15.27 1.35
N ASN A 63 -14.29 -15.81 2.51
CA ASN A 63 -13.55 -16.94 3.10
C ASN A 63 -12.93 -18.04 2.19
N THR A 64 -12.49 -17.76 0.99
CA THR A 64 -11.96 -18.75 0.04
C THR A 64 -10.46 -19.01 0.18
N VAL A 65 -9.82 -18.50 1.22
CA VAL A 65 -8.34 -18.59 1.40
C VAL A 65 -7.86 -19.95 1.91
N THR A 66 -8.74 -20.89 2.11
CA THR A 66 -8.35 -22.28 2.43
C THR A 66 -7.90 -23.06 1.19
N SER A 67 -7.99 -22.49 -0.02
CA SER A 67 -7.48 -23.17 -1.22
C SER A 67 -5.98 -22.94 -1.38
N GLN A 68 -5.25 -23.99 -1.72
CA GLN A 68 -3.82 -23.91 -2.08
C GLN A 68 -3.56 -22.88 -3.19
N ILE A 69 -4.54 -22.64 -4.06
CA ILE A 69 -4.51 -21.66 -5.15
C ILE A 69 -4.43 -20.24 -4.58
N GLY A 70 -5.21 -19.91 -3.55
CA GLY A 70 -5.19 -18.59 -2.92
C GLY A 70 -3.86 -18.24 -2.27
N THR A 71 -3.30 -19.17 -1.51
CA THR A 71 -1.98 -18.98 -0.87
C THR A 71 -0.86 -18.81 -1.91
N ARG A 72 -0.89 -19.61 -2.99
CA ARG A 72 0.09 -19.49 -4.07
C ARG A 72 -0.02 -18.16 -4.80
N GLY A 73 -1.22 -17.69 -5.09
CA GLY A 73 -1.45 -16.38 -5.73
C GLY A 73 -0.89 -15.23 -4.89
N MET A 74 -1.13 -15.24 -3.59
CA MET A 74 -0.57 -14.23 -2.68
C MET A 74 0.97 -14.27 -2.66
N LEU A 75 1.58 -15.44 -2.58
CA LEU A 75 3.04 -15.57 -2.60
C LEU A 75 3.65 -15.05 -3.90
N ILE A 76 3.02 -15.33 -5.04
CA ILE A 76 3.44 -14.81 -6.34
C ILE A 76 3.34 -13.28 -6.36
N SER A 77 2.20 -12.70 -5.94
CA SER A 77 2.02 -11.25 -5.90
C SER A 77 3.04 -10.56 -5.00
N VAL A 78 3.31 -11.10 -3.80
CA VAL A 78 4.32 -10.56 -2.89
C VAL A 78 5.73 -10.64 -3.52
N PHE A 79 6.07 -11.76 -4.14
CA PHE A 79 7.36 -11.93 -4.82
C PHE A 79 7.50 -10.95 -6.00
N ASP A 80 6.44 -10.79 -6.79
CA ASP A 80 6.42 -9.89 -7.93
C ASP A 80 6.53 -8.41 -7.50
N VAL A 81 5.89 -8.01 -6.41
CA VAL A 81 6.09 -6.68 -5.82
C VAL A 81 7.56 -6.46 -5.47
N LEU A 82 8.18 -7.39 -4.75
CA LEU A 82 9.59 -7.25 -4.36
C LEU A 82 10.53 -7.13 -5.56
N LYS A 83 10.26 -7.86 -6.63
CA LYS A 83 11.15 -7.98 -7.78
C LYS A 83 10.85 -6.97 -8.89
N LYS A 84 9.57 -6.85 -9.28
CA LYS A 84 9.16 -5.99 -10.42
C LYS A 84 9.02 -4.52 -10.03
N GLU A 85 8.67 -4.24 -8.77
CA GLU A 85 8.60 -2.87 -8.24
C GLU A 85 9.95 -2.39 -7.66
N SER A 86 11.04 -3.12 -7.96
CA SER A 86 12.41 -2.78 -7.55
C SER A 86 12.61 -2.55 -6.05
N MET A 87 11.77 -3.17 -5.20
CA MET A 87 11.86 -3.01 -3.75
C MET A 87 13.16 -3.55 -3.16
N THR A 88 13.83 -4.48 -3.84
CA THR A 88 15.15 -4.99 -3.43
C THR A 88 16.29 -3.99 -3.64
N GLU A 89 16.08 -2.98 -4.48
CA GLU A 89 17.03 -1.91 -4.81
C GLU A 89 16.63 -0.58 -4.17
N ALA A 90 15.45 -0.53 -3.53
CA ALA A 90 14.96 0.68 -2.89
C ALA A 90 15.80 1.04 -1.65
N ASP A 91 15.82 2.33 -1.34
CA ASP A 91 16.45 2.84 -0.12
C ASP A 91 15.89 2.15 1.13
N VAL A 92 16.74 1.97 2.13
CA VAL A 92 16.33 1.45 3.43
C VAL A 92 15.22 2.33 4.04
N PHE A 93 14.24 1.68 4.65
CA PHE A 93 13.01 2.28 5.19
C PHE A 93 11.97 2.74 4.14
N THR A 94 12.14 2.33 2.87
CA THR A 94 11.07 2.41 1.88
C THR A 94 10.10 1.25 2.07
N HIS A 95 8.79 1.54 2.07
CA HIS A 95 7.73 0.56 2.27
C HIS A 95 6.96 0.32 0.97
N VAL A 96 6.37 -0.84 0.86
CA VAL A 96 5.43 -1.16 -0.21
C VAL A 96 4.12 -0.38 0.03
N ASN A 97 3.56 0.19 -1.04
CA ASN A 97 2.29 0.88 -1.01
C ASN A 97 1.18 0.17 -1.81
N ALA A 98 -0.04 0.70 -1.74
CA ALA A 98 -1.19 0.13 -2.42
C ALA A 98 -1.07 0.11 -3.95
N THR A 99 -0.40 1.10 -4.54
CA THR A 99 -0.17 1.17 -5.99
C THR A 99 0.66 -0.01 -6.48
N GLN A 100 1.76 -0.31 -5.77
CA GLN A 100 2.63 -1.43 -6.10
C GLN A 100 1.91 -2.78 -5.94
N LEU A 101 1.08 -2.91 -4.88
CA LEU A 101 0.23 -4.10 -4.70
C LEU A 101 -0.80 -4.24 -5.83
N CYS A 102 -1.44 -3.15 -6.22
CA CYS A 102 -2.41 -3.12 -7.31
C CYS A 102 -1.76 -3.47 -8.66
N ASN A 103 -0.57 -2.95 -8.95
CA ASN A 103 0.17 -3.23 -10.19
C ASN A 103 0.43 -4.73 -10.37
N GLN A 104 0.76 -5.45 -9.30
CA GLN A 104 1.08 -6.88 -9.37
C GLN A 104 -0.16 -7.79 -9.31
N ALA A 105 -1.34 -7.20 -9.13
CA ALA A 105 -2.63 -7.88 -9.17
C ALA A 105 -3.45 -7.55 -10.43
N GLU A 106 -2.81 -7.03 -11.48
CA GLU A 106 -3.45 -6.47 -12.70
C GLU A 106 -4.29 -7.47 -13.52
N GLU A 107 -4.17 -8.77 -13.32
CA GLU A 107 -5.03 -9.75 -14.01
C GLU A 107 -6.54 -9.52 -13.76
N SER A 108 -6.88 -8.74 -12.72
CA SER A 108 -8.24 -8.36 -12.37
C SER A 108 -8.68 -7.00 -12.95
N VAL A 109 -7.79 -6.28 -13.63
CA VAL A 109 -8.07 -4.92 -14.14
C VAL A 109 -8.66 -5.00 -15.55
N THR A 110 -9.93 -4.58 -15.69
CA THR A 110 -10.59 -4.48 -17.00
C THR A 110 -10.00 -3.36 -17.83
N GLU A 111 -10.14 -3.45 -19.17
CA GLU A 111 -9.71 -2.38 -20.08
C GLU A 111 -10.36 -1.03 -19.75
N ALA A 112 -11.65 -1.04 -19.40
CA ALA A 112 -12.36 0.18 -18.98
C ALA A 112 -11.75 0.83 -17.73
N LEU A 113 -11.26 0.04 -16.77
CA LEU A 113 -10.60 0.56 -15.59
C LEU A 113 -9.20 1.09 -15.91
N ARG A 114 -8.48 0.42 -16.81
CA ARG A 114 -7.19 0.89 -17.31
C ARG A 114 -7.29 2.26 -17.98
N MET A 115 -8.28 2.43 -18.85
CA MET A 115 -8.55 3.74 -19.45
C MET A 115 -8.84 4.84 -18.41
N ARG A 116 -9.56 4.52 -17.33
CA ARG A 116 -9.79 5.48 -16.22
C ARG A 116 -8.51 5.86 -15.50
N TYR A 117 -7.60 4.92 -15.30
CA TYR A 117 -6.28 5.20 -14.72
C TYR A 117 -5.49 6.19 -15.58
N GLU A 118 -5.49 6.00 -16.89
CA GLU A 118 -4.80 6.91 -17.83
C GLU A 118 -5.48 8.28 -17.90
N GLN A 119 -6.80 8.35 -17.84
CA GLN A 119 -7.53 9.61 -17.77
C GLN A 119 -7.21 10.39 -16.46
N ALA A 120 -7.17 9.70 -15.33
CA ALA A 120 -6.80 10.32 -14.06
C ALA A 120 -5.37 10.86 -14.09
N GLU A 121 -4.43 10.10 -14.69
CA GLU A 121 -3.05 10.56 -14.86
C GLU A 121 -2.98 11.83 -15.73
N ALA A 122 -3.67 11.82 -16.88
CA ALA A 122 -3.71 12.98 -17.77
C ALA A 122 -4.34 14.20 -17.09
N HIS A 123 -5.36 13.99 -16.25
CA HIS A 123 -6.06 15.07 -15.56
C HIS A 123 -5.18 15.76 -14.52
N LEU A 124 -4.44 14.98 -13.71
CA LEU A 124 -3.58 15.53 -12.67
C LEU A 124 -2.16 15.90 -13.16
N SER A 125 -1.79 15.53 -14.39
CA SER A 125 -0.44 15.78 -14.91
C SER A 125 -0.07 17.26 -15.05
N ALA A 126 -1.05 18.15 -15.10
CA ALA A 126 -0.86 19.61 -15.16
C ALA A 126 -0.68 20.24 -13.78
N GLU A 127 -0.95 19.52 -12.71
CA GLU A 127 -0.88 20.02 -11.35
C GLU A 127 0.54 19.89 -10.77
N PRO A 128 0.97 20.84 -9.91
CA PRO A 128 2.32 20.86 -9.36
C PRO A 128 2.49 19.90 -8.17
N PHE A 129 1.85 18.71 -8.19
CA PHE A 129 2.00 17.71 -7.14
C PHE A 129 3.38 17.05 -7.22
N LYS A 130 4.02 16.92 -6.07
CA LYS A 130 5.35 16.28 -5.97
C LYS A 130 5.26 14.76 -5.83
N TYR A 131 4.24 14.28 -5.14
CA TYR A 131 4.10 12.87 -4.75
C TYR A 131 2.89 12.20 -5.38
N VAL A 132 1.80 12.94 -5.58
CA VAL A 132 0.53 12.36 -6.02
C VAL A 132 0.41 12.41 -7.54
N HIS A 133 0.17 11.23 -8.14
CA HIS A 133 -0.06 11.02 -9.56
C HIS A 133 -1.45 10.43 -9.76
N GLY A 134 -2.16 10.84 -10.78
CA GLY A 134 -3.56 10.49 -10.98
C GLY A 134 -3.80 8.99 -11.12
N LYS A 135 -2.97 8.30 -11.90
CA LYS A 135 -3.04 6.85 -12.04
C LYS A 135 -2.85 6.15 -10.68
N ALA A 136 -1.79 6.51 -9.96
CA ALA A 136 -1.45 5.89 -8.68
C ALA A 136 -2.51 6.19 -7.60
N LEU A 137 -3.08 7.40 -7.61
CA LEU A 137 -4.18 7.80 -6.73
C LEU A 137 -5.40 6.89 -6.97
N LEU A 138 -5.83 6.75 -8.21
CA LEU A 138 -7.00 5.94 -8.55
C LEU A 138 -6.76 4.44 -8.32
N GLN A 139 -5.55 3.94 -8.53
CA GLN A 139 -5.16 2.57 -8.17
C GLN A 139 -5.24 2.34 -6.65
N THR A 140 -4.83 3.32 -5.84
CA THR A 140 -4.93 3.25 -4.37
C THR A 140 -6.39 3.22 -3.92
N ILE A 141 -7.24 4.07 -4.50
CA ILE A 141 -8.69 4.07 -4.23
C ILE A 141 -9.31 2.72 -4.59
N HIS A 142 -8.97 2.19 -5.76
CA HIS A 142 -9.45 0.88 -6.19
C HIS A 142 -8.99 -0.25 -5.27
N PHE A 143 -7.74 -0.22 -4.83
CA PHE A 143 -7.21 -1.21 -3.89
C PHE A 143 -7.95 -1.18 -2.55
N LEU A 144 -8.21 0.01 -2.00
CA LEU A 144 -8.98 0.19 -0.76
C LEU A 144 -10.41 -0.34 -0.92
N ASP A 145 -11.12 0.09 -1.95
CA ASP A 145 -12.50 -0.33 -2.22
C ASP A 145 -12.63 -1.85 -2.34
N LYS A 146 -11.81 -2.47 -3.17
CA LYS A 146 -11.79 -3.93 -3.36
C LYS A 146 -11.37 -4.70 -2.11
N SER A 147 -10.54 -4.10 -1.27
CA SER A 147 -10.16 -4.68 0.02
C SER A 147 -11.22 -4.50 1.11
N GLY A 148 -12.30 -3.76 0.82
CA GLY A 148 -13.38 -3.48 1.76
C GLY A 148 -13.06 -2.36 2.76
N ALA A 149 -12.00 -1.61 2.54
CA ALA A 149 -11.66 -0.42 3.33
C ALA A 149 -12.34 0.83 2.76
N HIS A 150 -12.61 1.82 3.61
CA HIS A 150 -13.14 3.08 3.14
C HIS A 150 -12.07 3.91 2.41
N ALA A 151 -12.38 4.42 1.23
CA ALA A 151 -11.48 5.31 0.48
C ALA A 151 -11.61 6.77 0.99
N THR A 152 -11.33 6.99 2.27
CA THR A 152 -11.22 8.33 2.85
C THR A 152 -9.89 8.97 2.49
N VAL A 153 -9.78 10.29 2.57
CA VAL A 153 -8.54 11.04 2.31
C VAL A 153 -7.37 10.47 3.12
N GLU A 154 -7.60 10.20 4.41
CA GLU A 154 -6.60 9.65 5.32
C GLU A 154 -6.19 8.23 4.92
N ASN A 155 -7.14 7.35 4.62
CA ASN A 155 -6.84 5.98 4.21
C ASN A 155 -6.11 5.92 2.86
N ILE A 156 -6.47 6.82 1.94
CA ILE A 156 -5.76 6.95 0.67
C ILE A 156 -4.31 7.37 0.92
N ALA A 157 -4.08 8.42 1.69
CA ALA A 157 -2.72 8.88 2.00
C ALA A 157 -1.90 7.81 2.73
N ARG A 158 -2.48 7.11 3.73
CA ARG A 158 -1.86 6.00 4.46
C ARG A 158 -1.44 4.85 3.55
N SER A 159 -2.29 4.53 2.58
CA SER A 159 -2.04 3.42 1.65
C SER A 159 -1.13 3.80 0.48
N TYR A 160 -0.98 5.10 0.22
CA TYR A 160 -0.17 5.66 -0.86
C TYR A 160 1.30 5.84 -0.47
N VAL A 161 1.59 6.10 0.81
CA VAL A 161 2.92 6.45 1.29
C VAL A 161 3.90 5.29 1.18
N CYS A 162 5.12 5.59 0.67
CA CYS A 162 6.26 4.66 0.68
C CYS A 162 7.26 4.99 1.79
N ARG A 163 7.38 6.24 2.19
CA ARG A 163 8.31 6.71 3.23
C ARG A 163 7.53 7.50 4.27
N LEU A 164 7.66 7.10 5.54
CA LEU A 164 6.83 7.63 6.63
C LEU A 164 6.93 9.15 6.74
N GLU A 165 8.11 9.72 6.52
CA GLU A 165 8.33 11.18 6.59
C GLU A 165 7.56 11.98 5.54
N GLN A 166 7.05 11.35 4.48
CA GLN A 166 6.30 12.00 3.41
C GLN A 166 4.77 12.02 3.68
N TYR A 167 4.31 11.39 4.76
CA TYR A 167 2.88 11.16 4.98
C TYR A 167 2.05 12.44 4.99
N TYR A 168 2.48 13.47 5.70
CA TYR A 168 1.70 14.71 5.82
C TYR A 168 1.68 15.51 4.52
N ASP A 169 2.77 15.50 3.76
CA ASP A 169 2.81 16.13 2.43
C ASP A 169 1.87 15.40 1.46
N ILE A 170 1.93 14.07 1.45
CA ILE A 170 1.04 13.23 0.64
C ILE A 170 -0.42 13.42 1.06
N LEU A 171 -0.73 13.51 2.35
CA LEU A 171 -2.09 13.76 2.84
C LEU A 171 -2.64 15.09 2.33
N ALA A 172 -1.81 16.13 2.34
CA ALA A 172 -2.19 17.44 1.81
C ALA A 172 -2.43 17.40 0.29
N GLU A 173 -1.53 16.76 -0.47
CA GLU A 173 -1.68 16.61 -1.92
C GLU A 173 -2.88 15.74 -2.31
N VAL A 174 -3.12 14.63 -1.60
CA VAL A 174 -4.31 13.77 -1.82
C VAL A 174 -5.59 14.58 -1.63
N LYS A 175 -5.66 15.39 -0.56
CA LYS A 175 -6.83 16.24 -0.33
C LYS A 175 -7.05 17.21 -1.49
N GLN A 176 -6.01 17.88 -1.95
CA GLN A 176 -6.10 18.80 -3.10
C GLN A 176 -6.48 18.07 -4.39
N ALA A 177 -5.87 16.91 -4.66
CA ALA A 177 -6.13 16.14 -5.87
C ALA A 177 -7.57 15.60 -5.96
N LEU A 178 -8.23 15.37 -4.83
CA LEU A 178 -9.63 14.93 -4.79
C LEU A 178 -10.64 16.06 -4.89
N ASP A 179 -10.20 17.31 -4.73
CA ASP A 179 -11.04 18.52 -4.85
C ASP A 179 -11.01 19.11 -6.29
N ILE A 180 -10.17 18.57 -7.18
CA ILE A 180 -10.08 18.95 -8.61
C ILE A 180 -11.10 18.15 -9.41
#